data_576f07a8966b820cd8c84fce6f2e7bc1
#
_entry.id   576f07a8966b820cd8c84fce6f2e7bc1
#
_cell.length_a   1.000
_cell.length_b   1.000
_cell.length_c   1.000
_cell.angle_alpha   90.00
_cell.angle_beta   90.00
_cell.angle_gamma   90.00
#
_symmetry.space_group_name_H-M   'P 1'
#
loop_
_entity.id
_entity.type
_entity.pdbx_description
1 polymer ?
#
loop_
_entity_poly.entity_id
_entity_poly.type
_entity_poly.pdbx_seq_one_letter_code
_entity_poly.pdbx_strand_id
1 'polypeptide(L)'
;GYSFNVCCIFLLLSSSEIFDYNVSRVCEEVMQLVHNMAEIVFRHTYREILSSEQMEYMMDWMYSLPNLRRQLDDGHIYHIAYDGERPCGYVSVQPEGIAEDGMPLYHLQKIYVLPSEQGKGLGKILFRTAVAVVRSLTPQLPARMELNVNRNNPAVGFYRHLGMDILREGDFHIGNGFYMNDYIMGLEIKADLP
;
A
#
# COMPACT_ATOMS: atom_id res chain seq x y z
N GLY A 1 -34.26 -12.69 0.54
CA GLY A 1 -33.71 -11.37 0.58
C GLY A 1 -32.40 -11.37 1.33
N TYR A 2 -31.28 -11.49 0.62
CA TYR A 2 -29.95 -11.32 1.23
C TYR A 2 -29.63 -9.83 1.23
N SER A 3 -29.56 -9.26 2.45
CA SER A 3 -29.07 -7.90 2.65
C SER A 3 -27.56 -7.90 2.50
N PHE A 4 -27.06 -7.35 1.40
CA PHE A 4 -25.64 -7.06 1.22
C PHE A 4 -25.27 -5.90 2.14
N ASN A 5 -24.65 -6.19 3.28
CA ASN A 5 -23.99 -5.19 4.09
C ASN A 5 -22.62 -4.88 3.44
N VAL A 6 -22.64 -4.05 2.40
CA VAL A 6 -21.42 -3.48 1.84
C VAL A 6 -20.95 -2.41 2.80
N CYS A 7 -19.99 -2.74 3.67
CA CYS A 7 -19.32 -1.77 4.52
C CYS A 7 -18.32 -0.96 3.69
N CYS A 8 -18.85 -0.20 2.72
CA CYS A 8 -18.08 0.77 1.94
C CYS A 8 -18.06 2.09 2.72
N ILE A 9 -16.99 2.34 3.45
CA ILE A 9 -16.70 3.70 3.92
C ILE A 9 -16.15 4.46 2.72
N PHE A 10 -17.01 5.22 2.04
CA PHE A 10 -16.60 6.17 1.01
C PHE A 10 -15.90 7.34 1.69
N LEU A 11 -14.57 7.39 1.62
CA LEU A 11 -13.82 8.61 1.89
C LEU A 11 -13.92 9.49 0.65
N LEU A 12 -14.90 10.39 0.61
CA LEU A 12 -14.98 11.44 -0.39
C LEU A 12 -13.86 12.45 -0.10
N LEU A 13 -12.72 12.25 -0.72
CA LEU A 13 -11.68 13.28 -0.78
C LEU A 13 -12.06 14.26 -1.90
N SER A 14 -12.67 15.38 -1.52
CA SER A 14 -12.89 16.48 -2.45
C SER A 14 -11.56 17.13 -2.80
N SER A 15 -11.03 16.85 -3.97
CA SER A 15 -9.98 17.64 -4.59
C SER A 15 -10.35 17.91 -6.05
N SER A 16 -10.16 19.14 -6.46
CA SER A 16 -10.44 19.70 -7.79
C SER A 16 -9.45 19.20 -8.86
N GLU A 17 -9.29 17.90 -8.99
CA GLU A 17 -8.52 17.28 -10.07
C GLU A 17 -9.46 16.45 -10.94
N ILE A 18 -9.28 16.55 -12.25
CA ILE A 18 -10.14 16.12 -13.35
C ILE A 18 -10.44 14.59 -13.39
N PHE A 19 -9.91 13.79 -12.45
CA PHE A 19 -10.14 12.36 -12.36
C PHE A 19 -10.83 12.02 -11.04
N ASP A 20 -12.06 11.55 -11.13
CA ASP A 20 -12.90 11.20 -9.98
C ASP A 20 -12.70 9.71 -9.63
N TYR A 21 -11.59 9.41 -8.93
CA TYR A 21 -11.35 8.06 -8.45
C TYR A 21 -12.12 7.80 -7.15
N ASN A 22 -12.89 6.71 -7.15
CA ASN A 22 -13.51 6.19 -5.93
C ASN A 22 -12.53 5.22 -5.24
N VAL A 23 -12.33 5.39 -3.93
CA VAL A 23 -11.49 4.48 -3.14
C VAL A 23 -12.34 3.76 -2.11
N SER A 24 -12.32 2.43 -2.11
CA SER A 24 -13.10 1.62 -1.18
C SER A 24 -12.23 0.61 -0.43
N ARG A 25 -12.61 0.35 0.84
CA ARG A 25 -12.00 -0.71 1.64
C ARG A 25 -12.32 -2.07 1.05
N VAL A 26 -11.33 -2.96 1.06
CA VAL A 26 -11.43 -4.30 0.49
C VAL A 26 -11.92 -5.29 1.56
N CYS A 27 -12.85 -6.15 1.18
CA CYS A 27 -13.23 -7.36 1.88
C CYS A 27 -12.69 -8.60 1.13
N GLU A 28 -12.85 -9.77 1.71
CA GLU A 28 -12.27 -11.01 1.17
C GLU A 28 -12.71 -11.30 -0.28
N GLU A 29 -13.98 -10.99 -0.61
CA GLU A 29 -14.56 -11.30 -1.93
C GLU A 29 -13.88 -10.55 -3.09
N VAL A 30 -13.22 -9.41 -2.82
CA VAL A 30 -12.55 -8.63 -3.86
C VAL A 30 -11.03 -8.81 -3.90
N MET A 31 -10.47 -9.72 -3.09
CA MET A 31 -9.03 -10.01 -3.11
C MET A 31 -8.52 -10.54 -4.44
N GLN A 32 -9.39 -11.16 -5.23
CA GLN A 32 -9.06 -11.55 -6.60
C GLN A 32 -8.66 -10.35 -7.47
N LEU A 33 -9.26 -9.18 -7.25
CA LEU A 33 -8.89 -7.96 -7.98
C LEU A 33 -7.48 -7.49 -7.62
N VAL A 34 -7.09 -7.60 -6.35
CA VAL A 34 -5.72 -7.29 -5.90
C VAL A 34 -4.73 -8.24 -6.56
N HIS A 35 -5.00 -9.54 -6.56
CA HIS A 35 -4.18 -10.54 -7.24
C HIS A 35 -4.01 -10.21 -8.73
N ASN A 36 -5.11 -9.97 -9.44
CA ASN A 36 -5.09 -9.68 -10.88
C ASN A 36 -4.32 -8.39 -11.20
N MET A 37 -4.48 -7.35 -10.40
CA MET A 37 -3.71 -6.12 -10.57
C MET A 37 -2.22 -6.34 -10.28
N ALA A 38 -1.88 -7.13 -9.26
CA ALA A 38 -0.50 -7.42 -8.89
C ALA A 38 0.24 -8.18 -10.02
N GLU A 39 -0.41 -9.13 -10.69
CA GLU A 39 0.16 -9.81 -11.87
C GLU A 39 0.64 -8.83 -12.95
N ILE A 40 -0.05 -7.72 -13.10
CA ILE A 40 0.32 -6.69 -14.07
C ILE A 40 1.37 -5.75 -13.51
N VAL A 41 1.07 -5.13 -12.36
CA VAL A 41 1.85 -3.97 -11.88
C VAL A 41 3.14 -4.38 -11.22
N PHE A 42 3.17 -5.48 -10.46
CA PHE A 42 4.37 -5.94 -9.78
C PHE A 42 5.41 -6.42 -10.80
N ARG A 43 4.98 -7.25 -11.76
CA ARG A 43 5.85 -7.70 -12.86
C ARG A 43 6.38 -6.53 -13.69
N HIS A 44 5.54 -5.54 -13.98
CA HIS A 44 5.97 -4.36 -14.71
C HIS A 44 7.01 -3.54 -13.93
N THR A 45 6.80 -3.34 -12.64
CA THR A 45 7.67 -2.52 -11.77
C THR A 45 9.04 -3.14 -11.58
N TYR A 46 9.11 -4.46 -11.39
CA TYR A 46 10.33 -5.13 -10.96
C TYR A 46 11.06 -5.89 -12.06
N ARG A 47 10.61 -5.83 -13.31
CA ARG A 47 11.20 -6.57 -14.45
C ARG A 47 12.70 -6.32 -14.66
N GLU A 48 13.19 -5.11 -14.34
CA GLU A 48 14.59 -4.70 -14.48
C GLU A 48 15.37 -4.81 -13.15
N ILE A 49 14.70 -5.14 -12.06
CA ILE A 49 15.26 -5.14 -10.70
C ILE A 49 15.47 -6.56 -10.19
N LEU A 50 14.52 -7.46 -10.47
CA LEU A 50 14.50 -8.83 -9.95
C LEU A 50 14.74 -9.85 -11.06
N SER A 51 15.34 -11.00 -10.69
CA SER A 51 15.38 -12.17 -11.57
C SER A 51 13.97 -12.75 -11.76
N SER A 52 13.75 -13.50 -12.84
CA SER A 52 12.47 -14.18 -13.08
C SER A 52 12.10 -15.12 -11.94
N GLU A 53 13.07 -15.87 -11.39
CA GLU A 53 12.85 -16.79 -10.26
C GLU A 53 12.42 -16.04 -9.00
N GLN A 54 13.09 -14.93 -8.67
CA GLN A 54 12.71 -14.11 -7.53
C GLN A 54 11.34 -13.45 -7.74
N MET A 55 11.03 -13.05 -8.96
CA MET A 55 9.71 -12.49 -9.32
C MET A 55 8.59 -13.51 -9.04
N GLU A 56 8.75 -14.76 -9.53
CA GLU A 56 7.74 -15.82 -9.31
C GLU A 56 7.61 -16.15 -7.83
N TYR A 57 8.72 -16.26 -7.12
CA TYR A 57 8.72 -16.50 -5.67
C TYR A 57 7.95 -15.41 -4.92
N MET A 58 8.24 -14.13 -5.22
CA MET A 58 7.58 -13.02 -4.56
C MET A 58 6.09 -12.88 -4.94
N MET A 59 5.74 -13.17 -6.19
CA MET A 59 4.34 -13.19 -6.62
C MET A 59 3.54 -14.24 -5.86
N ASP A 60 4.05 -15.46 -5.69
CA ASP A 60 3.38 -16.47 -4.90
C ASP A 60 3.30 -16.08 -3.41
N TRP A 61 4.42 -15.66 -2.84
CA TRP A 61 4.52 -15.30 -1.43
C TRP A 61 3.64 -14.12 -1.03
N MET A 62 3.57 -13.08 -1.87
CA MET A 62 2.87 -11.83 -1.54
C MET A 62 1.43 -11.79 -2.05
N TYR A 63 1.13 -12.48 -3.16
CA TYR A 63 -0.08 -12.24 -3.93
C TYR A 63 -0.91 -13.48 -4.27
N SER A 64 -0.47 -14.70 -3.91
CA SER A 64 -1.38 -15.84 -4.01
C SER A 64 -2.62 -15.60 -3.13
N LEU A 65 -3.79 -16.08 -3.55
CA LEU A 65 -5.05 -15.86 -2.82
C LEU A 65 -4.99 -16.34 -1.37
N PRO A 66 -4.39 -17.51 -1.05
CA PRO A 66 -4.22 -17.92 0.36
C PRO A 66 -3.38 -16.94 1.16
N ASN A 67 -2.32 -16.37 0.57
CA ASN A 67 -1.45 -15.42 1.26
C ASN A 67 -2.11 -14.04 1.41
N LEU A 68 -2.87 -13.59 0.42
CA LEU A 68 -3.67 -12.37 0.53
C LEU A 68 -4.75 -12.49 1.62
N ARG A 69 -5.40 -13.65 1.74
CA ARG A 69 -6.35 -13.93 2.83
C ARG A 69 -5.67 -13.87 4.19
N ARG A 70 -4.51 -14.54 4.33
CA ARG A 70 -3.70 -14.49 5.56
C ARG A 70 -3.31 -13.07 5.94
N GLN A 71 -2.94 -12.24 4.97
CA GLN A 71 -2.61 -10.83 5.22
C GLN A 71 -3.80 -10.05 5.80
N LEU A 72 -5.04 -10.31 5.35
CA LEU A 72 -6.23 -9.71 5.99
C LEU A 72 -6.38 -10.17 7.45
N ASP A 73 -6.18 -11.46 7.70
CA ASP A 73 -6.24 -12.02 9.06
C ASP A 73 -5.13 -11.44 9.96
N ASP A 74 -3.95 -11.16 9.39
CA ASP A 74 -2.81 -10.52 10.05
C ASP A 74 -2.97 -8.99 10.21
N GLY A 75 -4.12 -8.44 9.86
CA GLY A 75 -4.48 -7.04 10.09
C GLY A 75 -4.12 -6.07 8.97
N HIS A 76 -3.77 -6.54 7.77
CA HIS A 76 -3.62 -5.66 6.62
C HIS A 76 -4.95 -5.02 6.24
N ILE A 77 -4.95 -3.72 6.03
CA ILE A 77 -6.11 -2.93 5.62
C ILE A 77 -5.91 -2.51 4.17
N TYR A 78 -6.64 -3.16 3.27
CA TYR A 78 -6.56 -2.90 1.85
C TYR A 78 -7.61 -1.90 1.39
N HIS A 79 -7.21 -1.05 0.43
CA HIS A 79 -8.13 -0.20 -0.33
C HIS A 79 -7.81 -0.32 -1.83
N ILE A 80 -8.86 -0.35 -2.65
CA ILE A 80 -8.76 -0.31 -4.12
C ILE A 80 -9.33 1.01 -4.61
N ALA A 81 -8.63 1.63 -5.55
CA ALA A 81 -9.09 2.79 -6.29
C ALA A 81 -9.72 2.36 -7.62
N TYR A 82 -10.83 2.98 -7.96
CA TYR A 82 -11.62 2.70 -9.15
C TYR A 82 -11.82 3.97 -10.00
N ASP A 83 -11.79 3.80 -11.31
CA ASP A 83 -12.32 4.74 -12.29
C ASP A 83 -13.66 4.16 -12.81
N GLY A 84 -14.78 4.70 -12.34
CA GLY A 84 -16.08 4.02 -12.46
C GLY A 84 -16.06 2.66 -11.76
N GLU A 85 -16.26 1.59 -12.52
CA GLU A 85 -16.20 0.21 -12.01
C GLU A 85 -14.84 -0.48 -12.24
N ARG A 86 -13.91 0.19 -12.92
CA ARG A 86 -12.63 -0.38 -13.30
C ARG A 86 -11.59 -0.17 -12.19
N PRO A 87 -11.02 -1.25 -11.61
CA PRO A 87 -9.97 -1.12 -10.62
C PRO A 87 -8.69 -0.59 -11.27
N CYS A 88 -8.05 0.39 -10.64
CA CYS A 88 -6.93 1.15 -11.19
C CYS A 88 -5.65 1.08 -10.35
N GLY A 89 -5.77 0.74 -9.09
CA GLY A 89 -4.66 0.64 -8.17
C GLY A 89 -5.11 0.22 -6.77
N TYR A 90 -4.18 -0.07 -5.91
CA TYR A 90 -4.48 -0.48 -4.53
C TYR A 90 -3.39 -0.03 -3.55
N VAL A 91 -3.77 0.03 -2.28
CA VAL A 91 -2.90 0.33 -1.16
C VAL A 91 -3.21 -0.59 0.01
N SER A 92 -2.20 -0.96 0.78
CA SER A 92 -2.34 -1.75 2.01
C SER A 92 -1.52 -1.15 3.14
N VAL A 93 -2.15 -0.98 4.28
CA VAL A 93 -1.54 -0.52 5.53
C VAL A 93 -1.73 -1.57 6.60
N GLN A 94 -0.72 -1.80 7.44
CA GLN A 94 -0.78 -2.72 8.57
C GLN A 94 -0.31 -2.03 9.84
N PRO A 95 -1.04 -2.15 10.99
CA PRO A 95 -0.51 -1.80 12.30
C PRO A 95 0.64 -2.72 12.69
N GLU A 96 1.78 -2.17 13.13
CA GLU A 96 2.95 -2.94 13.56
C GLU A 96 3.28 -2.75 15.07
N GLY A 97 2.33 -2.19 15.83
CA GLY A 97 2.50 -1.98 17.27
C GLY A 97 3.07 -0.61 17.62
N ILE A 98 4.12 -0.58 18.43
CA ILE A 98 4.72 0.65 18.97
C ILE A 98 6.21 0.66 18.62
N ALA A 99 6.67 1.76 18.06
CA ALA A 99 8.09 1.98 17.77
C ALA A 99 8.91 2.18 19.07
N GLU A 100 10.24 2.09 18.99
CA GLU A 100 11.14 2.24 20.14
C GLU A 100 10.99 3.57 20.89
N ASP A 101 10.59 4.62 20.18
CA ASP A 101 10.32 5.96 20.74
C ASP A 101 8.91 6.11 21.34
N GLY A 102 8.12 5.01 21.38
CA GLY A 102 6.78 4.97 21.96
C GLY A 102 5.67 5.40 20.99
N MET A 103 5.99 5.73 19.74
CA MET A 103 5.02 6.16 18.73
C MET A 103 4.30 4.95 18.10
N PRO A 104 2.96 4.97 17.93
CA PRO A 104 2.26 3.98 17.14
C PRO A 104 2.89 3.82 15.75
N LEU A 105 3.21 2.58 15.38
CA LEU A 105 3.88 2.24 14.13
C LEU A 105 2.93 1.54 13.17
N TYR A 106 2.94 2.00 11.94
CA TYR A 106 2.20 1.45 10.82
C TYR A 106 3.14 1.17 9.65
N HIS A 107 2.86 0.12 8.89
CA HIS A 107 3.60 -0.17 7.67
C HIS A 107 2.70 0.02 6.44
N LEU A 108 3.14 0.86 5.52
CA LEU A 108 2.58 0.95 4.17
C LEU A 108 3.13 -0.23 3.37
N GLN A 109 2.42 -1.35 3.43
CA GLN A 109 2.86 -2.63 2.89
C GLN A 109 2.88 -2.66 1.36
N LYS A 110 1.89 -2.01 0.74
CA LYS A 110 1.72 -1.98 -0.71
C LYS A 110 1.10 -0.68 -1.15
N ILE A 111 1.60 -0.13 -2.26
CA ILE A 111 0.97 0.95 -3.01
C ILE A 111 1.34 0.79 -4.48
N TYR A 112 0.36 0.49 -5.30
CA TYR A 112 0.57 0.22 -6.71
C TYR A 112 -0.55 0.81 -7.56
N VAL A 113 -0.15 1.33 -8.72
CA VAL A 113 -1.03 1.92 -9.73
C VAL A 113 -0.78 1.20 -11.04
N LEU A 114 -1.84 0.77 -11.72
CA LEU A 114 -1.73 0.14 -13.04
C LEU A 114 -0.94 1.05 -13.99
N PRO A 115 -0.07 0.49 -14.86
CA PRO A 115 0.76 1.29 -15.77
C PRO A 115 -0.05 2.29 -16.61
N SER A 116 -1.25 1.93 -17.05
CA SER A 116 -2.17 2.81 -17.80
C SER A 116 -2.72 3.99 -16.99
N GLU A 117 -2.63 3.94 -15.67
CA GLU A 117 -3.15 4.96 -14.75
C GLU A 117 -2.04 5.79 -14.09
N GLN A 118 -0.78 5.45 -14.36
CA GLN A 118 0.36 6.23 -13.85
C GLN A 118 0.40 7.63 -14.47
N GLY A 119 0.99 8.58 -13.75
CA GLY A 119 1.07 9.98 -14.19
C GLY A 119 -0.22 10.80 -14.01
N LYS A 120 -1.33 10.19 -13.55
CA LYS A 120 -2.64 10.84 -13.36
C LYS A 120 -2.94 11.25 -11.91
N GLY A 121 -1.95 11.22 -11.02
CA GLY A 121 -2.12 11.59 -9.61
C GLY A 121 -2.63 10.48 -8.69
N LEU A 122 -3.02 9.31 -9.22
CA LEU A 122 -3.62 8.22 -8.42
C LEU A 122 -2.73 7.71 -7.29
N GLY A 123 -1.40 7.64 -7.51
CA GLY A 123 -0.46 7.26 -6.46
C GLY A 123 -0.52 8.18 -5.23
N LYS A 124 -0.68 9.49 -5.46
CA LYS A 124 -0.85 10.48 -4.39
C LYS A 124 -2.19 10.30 -3.65
N ILE A 125 -3.26 9.95 -4.35
CA ILE A 125 -4.57 9.65 -3.77
C ILE A 125 -4.46 8.43 -2.86
N LEU A 126 -3.88 7.33 -3.35
CA LEU A 126 -3.67 6.11 -2.56
C LEU A 126 -2.78 6.34 -1.33
N PHE A 127 -1.72 7.14 -1.46
CA PHE A 127 -0.88 7.50 -0.32
C PHE A 127 -1.65 8.32 0.73
N ARG A 128 -2.45 9.29 0.30
CA ARG A 128 -3.33 10.06 1.20
C ARG A 128 -4.36 9.17 1.88
N THR A 129 -4.88 8.16 1.18
CA THR A 129 -5.76 7.14 1.75
C THR A 129 -5.05 6.39 2.87
N ALA A 130 -3.80 5.95 2.67
CA ALA A 130 -3.00 5.31 3.71
C ALA A 130 -2.84 6.20 4.94
N VAL A 131 -2.49 7.48 4.75
CA VAL A 131 -2.38 8.46 5.84
C VAL A 131 -3.72 8.63 6.56
N ALA A 132 -4.84 8.70 5.84
CA ALA A 132 -6.17 8.81 6.43
C ALA A 132 -6.56 7.56 7.24
N VAL A 133 -6.17 6.36 6.78
CA VAL A 133 -6.35 5.11 7.54
C VAL A 133 -5.59 5.18 8.86
N VAL A 134 -4.30 5.55 8.84
CA VAL A 134 -3.50 5.68 10.06
C VAL A 134 -4.13 6.68 11.04
N ARG A 135 -4.56 7.85 10.55
CA ARG A 135 -5.24 8.84 11.39
C ARG A 135 -6.53 8.32 12.00
N SER A 136 -7.33 7.58 11.25
CA SER A 136 -8.58 7.00 11.75
C SER A 136 -8.36 5.99 12.88
N LEU A 137 -7.21 5.33 12.90
CA LEU A 137 -6.84 4.35 13.92
C LEU A 137 -6.18 4.98 15.15
N THR A 138 -5.51 6.13 14.98
CA THR A 138 -4.82 6.88 16.05
C THR A 138 -5.11 8.37 15.97
N PRO A 139 -6.39 8.80 16.14
CA PRO A 139 -6.76 10.19 15.87
C PRO A 139 -6.17 11.19 16.87
N GLN A 140 -5.87 10.76 18.10
CA GLN A 140 -5.43 11.65 19.18
C GLN A 140 -3.92 11.61 19.44
N LEU A 141 -3.18 10.77 18.74
CA LEU A 141 -1.73 10.60 18.91
C LEU A 141 -1.01 10.77 17.58
N PRO A 142 0.20 11.34 17.59
CA PRO A 142 1.05 11.22 16.42
C PRO A 142 1.38 9.74 16.18
N ALA A 143 1.57 9.38 14.92
CA ALA A 143 1.92 8.03 14.50
C ALA A 143 3.03 8.07 13.46
N ARG A 144 3.79 6.99 13.34
CA ARG A 144 4.77 6.80 12.27
C ARG A 144 4.26 5.80 11.27
N MET A 145 4.35 6.13 9.99
CA MET A 145 4.13 5.21 8.89
C MET A 145 5.45 4.97 8.17
N GLU A 146 5.91 3.72 8.13
CA GLU A 146 7.11 3.29 7.42
C GLU A 146 6.75 2.48 6.18
N LEU A 147 7.69 2.36 5.24
CA LEU A 147 7.61 1.45 4.10
C LEU A 147 9.00 0.93 3.74
N ASN A 148 9.03 -0.23 3.11
CA ASN A 148 10.19 -0.73 2.42
C ASN A 148 10.09 -0.42 0.92
N VAL A 149 11.18 0.05 0.33
CA VAL A 149 11.27 0.27 -1.13
C VAL A 149 12.65 -0.12 -1.62
N ASN A 150 12.70 -0.93 -2.68
CA ASN A 150 13.96 -1.32 -3.28
C ASN A 150 14.77 -0.06 -3.69
N ARG A 151 16.07 -0.06 -3.36
CA ARG A 151 16.95 1.08 -3.60
C ARG A 151 17.04 1.50 -5.06
N ASN A 152 16.78 0.57 -5.99
CA ASN A 152 16.75 0.81 -7.43
C ASN A 152 15.36 1.16 -7.98
N ASN A 153 14.33 1.18 -7.13
CA ASN A 153 12.99 1.53 -7.55
C ASN A 153 12.85 3.07 -7.70
N PRO A 154 12.43 3.57 -8.86
CA PRO A 154 12.23 5.01 -9.07
C PRO A 154 11.18 5.62 -8.14
N ALA A 155 10.33 4.81 -7.49
CA ALA A 155 9.35 5.26 -6.49
C ALA A 155 10.00 5.91 -5.24
N VAL A 156 11.29 5.72 -4.99
CA VAL A 156 12.01 6.44 -3.92
C VAL A 156 11.83 7.96 -4.05
N GLY A 157 11.96 8.49 -5.27
CA GLY A 157 11.73 9.92 -5.54
C GLY A 157 10.29 10.35 -5.27
N PHE A 158 9.31 9.51 -5.61
CA PHE A 158 7.89 9.76 -5.34
C PHE A 158 7.61 9.85 -3.84
N TYR A 159 8.12 8.94 -3.03
CA TYR A 159 7.92 8.97 -1.58
C TYR A 159 8.60 10.18 -0.92
N ARG A 160 9.81 10.54 -1.36
CA ARG A 160 10.46 11.79 -0.89
C ARG A 160 9.62 13.02 -1.18
N HIS A 161 9.02 13.09 -2.38
CA HIS A 161 8.12 14.20 -2.75
C HIS A 161 6.86 14.27 -1.89
N LEU A 162 6.42 13.14 -1.33
CA LEU A 162 5.30 13.06 -0.40
C LEU A 162 5.68 13.31 1.08
N GLY A 163 6.95 13.64 1.33
CA GLY A 163 7.45 14.00 2.65
C GLY A 163 8.02 12.85 3.48
N MET A 164 8.26 11.69 2.87
CA MET A 164 8.95 10.60 3.54
C MET A 164 10.47 10.79 3.51
N ASP A 165 11.13 10.49 4.61
CA ASP A 165 12.58 10.46 4.72
C ASP A 165 13.11 9.02 4.73
N ILE A 166 14.35 8.83 4.25
CA ILE A 166 15.04 7.56 4.43
C ILE A 166 15.51 7.49 5.89
N LEU A 167 15.01 6.54 6.64
CA LEU A 167 15.35 6.30 8.04
C LEU A 167 16.57 5.39 8.17
N ARG A 168 16.61 4.32 7.36
CA ARG A 168 17.66 3.30 7.34
C ARG A 168 17.65 2.53 6.03
N GLU A 169 18.65 1.71 5.82
CA GLU A 169 18.71 0.77 4.71
C GLU A 169 19.11 -0.62 5.19
N GLY A 170 18.80 -1.65 4.40
CA GLY A 170 19.16 -3.01 4.72
C GLY A 170 19.02 -3.95 3.53
N ASP A 171 19.63 -5.11 3.71
CA ASP A 171 19.52 -6.25 2.80
C ASP A 171 18.72 -7.33 3.53
N PHE A 172 17.43 -7.43 3.21
CA PHE A 172 16.49 -8.30 3.91
C PHE A 172 16.39 -9.65 3.20
N HIS A 173 16.70 -10.72 3.94
CA HIS A 173 16.49 -12.07 3.46
C HIS A 173 14.99 -12.40 3.48
N ILE A 174 14.42 -12.68 2.31
CA ILE A 174 12.97 -12.93 2.13
C ILE A 174 12.63 -14.41 1.96
N GLY A 175 13.59 -15.31 2.16
CA GLY A 175 13.44 -16.74 1.98
C GLY A 175 14.02 -17.21 0.63
N ASN A 176 14.16 -18.52 0.46
CA ASN A 176 14.65 -19.19 -0.74
C ASN A 176 15.98 -18.64 -1.30
N GLY A 177 16.83 -18.07 -0.43
CA GLY A 177 18.11 -17.46 -0.82
C GLY A 177 18.00 -16.08 -1.46
N PHE A 178 16.80 -15.50 -1.53
CA PHE A 178 16.58 -14.18 -2.10
C PHE A 178 16.69 -13.06 -1.06
N TYR A 179 17.12 -11.88 -1.53
CA TYR A 179 17.24 -10.66 -0.73
C TYR A 179 16.49 -9.50 -1.39
N MET A 180 15.95 -8.63 -0.55
CA MET A 180 15.49 -7.30 -0.94
C MET A 180 16.45 -6.27 -0.38
N ASN A 181 17.02 -5.45 -1.28
CA ASN A 181 17.96 -4.38 -0.95
C ASN A 181 17.17 -3.07 -0.85
N ASP A 182 16.66 -2.79 0.35
CA ASP A 182 15.66 -1.74 0.53
C ASP A 182 16.18 -0.54 1.31
N TYR A 183 15.58 0.61 1.03
CA TYR A 183 15.43 1.68 2.00
C TYR A 183 14.17 1.43 2.84
N ILE A 184 14.27 1.74 4.13
CA ILE A 184 13.10 1.95 4.98
C ILE A 184 12.90 3.45 5.05
N MET A 185 11.75 3.88 4.52
CA MET A 185 11.35 5.29 4.54
C MET A 185 10.23 5.49 5.54
N GLY A 186 10.16 6.67 6.17
CA GLY A 186 9.19 6.97 7.19
C GLY A 186 8.61 8.36 7.08
N LEU A 187 7.36 8.47 7.55
CA LEU A 187 6.62 9.72 7.69
C LEU A 187 5.99 9.79 9.08
N GLU A 188 6.19 10.89 9.78
CA GLU A 188 5.42 11.19 10.98
C GLU A 188 4.07 11.81 10.60
N ILE A 189 2.99 11.17 11.03
CA ILE A 189 1.62 11.61 10.83
C ILE A 189 1.16 12.28 12.14
N LYS A 190 0.94 13.60 12.07
CA LYS A 190 0.51 14.37 13.24
C LYS A 190 -0.91 13.98 13.67
N ALA A 191 -1.17 14.07 14.97
CA ALA A 191 -2.51 13.93 15.51
C ALA A 191 -3.46 14.99 14.90
N ASP A 192 -4.74 14.65 14.83
CA ASP A 192 -5.76 15.64 14.56
C ASP A 192 -5.85 16.55 15.81
N LEU A 193 -5.59 17.84 15.63
CA LEU A 193 -5.79 18.81 16.71
C LEU A 193 -7.31 18.99 16.93
N PRO A 194 -7.77 19.11 18.18
CA PRO A 194 -9.16 19.36 18.49
C PRO A 194 -9.67 20.71 17.94
#